data_4d941c56a7665bfbc4ba0dfb5be18cb8
#
_entry.id   4d941c56a7665bfbc4ba0dfb5be18cb8
#
_cell.length_a   1.000
_cell.length_b   1.000
_cell.length_c   1.000
_cell.angle_alpha   90.00
_cell.angle_beta   90.00
_cell.angle_gamma   90.00
#
_symmetry.space_group_name_H-M   'P 1'
#
loop_
_entity.id
_entity.type
_entity.pdbx_description
1 polymer ?
#
loop_
_entity_poly.entity_id
_entity_poly.type
_entity_poly.pdbx_seq_one_letter_code
_entity_poly.pdbx_strand_id
1 'polypeptide(L)'
;FEEMREQLKKSMQEYTDERGEMDLQDRLLRQAAATLDYTVDPKELEKAVDEQIANLEAQLAQQGLNMEMYCAFMKTTVEDLRKDAYPAAEAALRNFAAIDKIVEEEKLVPTQEDIGQALAVIARQNKLTIEQLKDYYDEEFEKAVYKSVLTSKVMRLIRDAADVTVVE
;
A
#
# COMPACT_ATOMS: atom_id res chain seq x y z
N PHE A 1 -3.51 36.11 -11.22
CA PHE A 1 -3.58 35.06 -12.26
C PHE A 1 -2.26 34.29 -12.39
N GLU A 2 -1.11 34.97 -12.29
CA GLU A 2 0.22 34.33 -12.28
C GLU A 2 0.46 33.51 -11.03
N GLU A 3 0.16 34.04 -9.85
CA GLU A 3 0.28 33.30 -8.59
C GLU A 3 -0.53 31.99 -8.56
N MET A 4 -1.76 32.03 -9.09
CA MET A 4 -2.59 30.83 -9.17
C MET A 4 -2.03 29.81 -10.18
N ARG A 5 -1.41 30.27 -11.24
CA ARG A 5 -0.74 29.43 -12.25
C ARG A 5 0.53 28.78 -11.68
N GLU A 6 1.31 29.51 -10.88
CA GLU A 6 2.49 29.00 -10.20
C GLU A 6 2.11 28.01 -9.10
N GLN A 7 1.07 28.30 -8.32
CA GLN A 7 0.56 27.36 -7.32
C GLN A 7 0.06 26.05 -7.96
N LEU A 8 -0.67 26.15 -9.07
CA LEU A 8 -1.13 24.98 -9.80
C LEU A 8 0.04 24.16 -10.36
N LYS A 9 1.04 24.83 -10.96
CA LYS A 9 2.25 24.17 -11.49
C LYS A 9 3.01 23.46 -10.36
N LYS A 10 3.17 24.09 -9.22
CA LYS A 10 3.83 23.52 -8.05
C LYS A 10 3.08 22.30 -7.52
N SER A 11 1.76 22.39 -7.34
CA SER A 11 0.97 21.25 -6.87
C SER A 11 0.93 20.08 -7.86
N MET A 12 0.95 20.37 -9.18
CA MET A 12 1.07 19.32 -10.19
C MET A 12 2.45 18.66 -10.17
N GLN A 13 3.51 19.43 -9.95
CA GLN A 13 4.87 18.89 -9.83
C GLN A 13 4.98 18.01 -8.57
N GLU A 14 4.55 18.49 -7.43
CA GLU A 14 4.52 17.74 -6.17
C GLU A 14 3.74 16.43 -6.34
N TYR A 15 2.58 16.46 -6.98
CA TYR A 15 1.79 15.27 -7.27
C TYR A 15 2.52 14.28 -8.19
N THR A 16 3.22 14.78 -9.20
CA THR A 16 3.98 13.93 -10.14
C THR A 16 5.19 13.30 -9.44
N ASP A 17 5.88 14.07 -8.59
CA ASP A 17 7.04 13.61 -7.84
C ASP A 17 6.63 12.55 -6.80
N GLU A 18 5.53 12.78 -6.06
CA GLU A 18 4.98 11.80 -5.11
C GLU A 18 4.59 10.48 -5.83
N ARG A 19 3.94 10.59 -6.99
CA ARG A 19 3.55 9.43 -7.78
C ARG A 19 4.75 8.66 -8.33
N GLY A 20 5.76 9.38 -8.79
CA GLY A 20 7.02 8.81 -9.26
C GLY A 20 7.76 8.07 -8.14
N GLU A 21 7.79 8.63 -6.93
CA GLU A 21 8.40 7.98 -5.78
C GLU A 21 7.63 6.71 -5.36
N MET A 22 6.30 6.74 -5.38
CA MET A 22 5.47 5.56 -5.09
C MET A 22 5.70 4.43 -6.12
N ASP A 23 5.76 4.77 -7.43
CA ASP A 23 6.04 3.79 -8.48
C ASP A 23 7.45 3.19 -8.33
N LEU A 24 8.43 4.03 -8.01
CA LEU A 24 9.79 3.59 -7.73
C LEU A 24 9.84 2.61 -6.56
N GLN A 25 9.18 2.95 -5.45
CA GLN A 25 9.12 2.09 -4.27
C GLN A 25 8.47 0.74 -4.59
N ASP A 26 7.37 0.73 -5.32
CA ASP A 26 6.71 -0.52 -5.74
C ASP A 26 7.63 -1.38 -6.62
N ARG A 27 8.32 -0.77 -7.57
CA ARG A 27 9.30 -1.48 -8.43
C ARG A 27 10.46 -2.05 -7.62
N LEU A 28 11.02 -1.29 -6.71
CA LEU A 28 12.12 -1.74 -5.85
C LEU A 28 11.70 -2.90 -4.97
N LEU A 29 10.52 -2.83 -4.36
CA LEU A 29 9.98 -3.90 -3.55
C LEU A 29 9.72 -5.17 -4.37
N ARG A 30 9.16 -5.04 -5.57
CA ARG A 30 8.98 -6.17 -6.49
C ARG A 30 10.29 -6.82 -6.89
N GLN A 31 11.35 -6.03 -7.12
CA GLN A 31 12.67 -6.55 -7.43
C GLN A 31 13.25 -7.32 -6.23
N ALA A 32 13.13 -6.78 -5.02
CA ALA A 32 13.53 -7.47 -3.80
C ALA A 32 12.73 -8.76 -3.60
N ALA A 33 11.41 -8.73 -3.79
CA ALA A 33 10.54 -9.90 -3.68
C ALA A 33 10.85 -10.99 -4.73
N ALA A 34 11.32 -10.59 -5.92
CA ALA A 34 11.69 -11.53 -6.97
C ALA A 34 12.95 -12.35 -6.64
N THR A 35 13.81 -11.85 -5.76
CA THR A 35 15.01 -12.59 -5.29
C THR A 35 14.70 -13.57 -4.17
N LEU A 36 13.50 -13.50 -3.58
CA LEU A 36 13.09 -14.36 -2.49
C LEU A 36 12.65 -15.73 -3.03
N ASP A 37 13.25 -16.80 -2.52
CA ASP A 37 12.76 -18.17 -2.75
C ASP A 37 11.54 -18.42 -1.84
N TYR A 38 10.38 -17.98 -2.32
CA TYR A 38 9.10 -18.06 -1.61
C TYR A 38 8.00 -18.61 -2.52
N THR A 39 7.34 -19.65 -2.05
CA THR A 39 6.17 -20.22 -2.72
C THR A 39 4.92 -19.80 -1.98
N VAL A 40 4.01 -19.11 -2.68
CA VAL A 40 2.75 -18.67 -2.10
C VAL A 40 1.86 -19.87 -1.79
N ASP A 41 1.32 -19.94 -0.58
CA ASP A 41 0.32 -20.96 -0.22
C ASP A 41 -0.96 -20.71 -1.04
N PRO A 42 -1.47 -21.73 -1.76
CA PRO A 42 -2.71 -21.59 -2.52
C PRO A 42 -3.91 -21.12 -1.69
N LYS A 43 -3.97 -21.48 -0.40
CA LYS A 43 -5.06 -21.04 0.48
C LYS A 43 -4.96 -19.55 0.84
N GLU A 44 -3.74 -19.07 1.07
CA GLU A 44 -3.50 -17.65 1.29
C GLU A 44 -3.78 -16.83 0.04
N LEU A 45 -3.44 -17.37 -1.13
CA LEU A 45 -3.72 -16.74 -2.41
C LEU A 45 -5.23 -16.62 -2.65
N GLU A 46 -5.99 -17.68 -2.44
CA GLU A 46 -7.46 -17.64 -2.55
C GLU A 46 -8.06 -16.60 -1.60
N LYS A 47 -7.61 -16.57 -0.35
CA LYS A 47 -8.07 -15.59 0.63
C LYS A 47 -7.74 -14.16 0.19
N ALA A 48 -6.54 -13.92 -0.33
CA ALA A 48 -6.15 -12.60 -0.81
C ALA A 48 -6.99 -12.15 -2.02
N VAL A 49 -7.34 -13.08 -2.91
CA VAL A 49 -8.28 -12.80 -4.02
C VAL A 49 -9.67 -12.49 -3.50
N ASP A 50 -10.19 -13.26 -2.53
CA ASP A 50 -11.49 -12.99 -1.91
C ASP A 50 -11.53 -11.60 -1.27
N GLU A 51 -10.48 -11.21 -0.56
CA GLU A 51 -10.35 -9.87 0.05
C GLU A 51 -10.33 -8.76 -1.00
N GLN A 52 -9.64 -8.95 -2.13
CA GLN A 52 -9.63 -7.96 -3.22
C GLN A 52 -11.03 -7.78 -3.84
N ILE A 53 -11.76 -8.87 -4.06
CA ILE A 53 -13.13 -8.81 -4.58
C ILE A 53 -14.07 -8.15 -3.58
N ALA A 54 -13.97 -8.48 -2.29
CA ALA A 54 -14.76 -7.84 -1.24
C ALA A 54 -14.47 -6.33 -1.12
N ASN A 55 -13.21 -5.92 -1.26
CA ASN A 55 -12.83 -4.52 -1.28
C ASN A 55 -13.40 -3.78 -2.49
N LEU A 56 -13.38 -4.39 -3.67
CA LEU A 56 -14.02 -3.84 -4.87
C LEU A 56 -15.53 -3.66 -4.65
N GLU A 57 -16.20 -4.67 -4.08
CA GLU A 57 -17.63 -4.59 -3.77
C GLU A 57 -17.95 -3.46 -2.79
N ALA A 58 -17.13 -3.30 -1.74
CA ALA A 58 -17.27 -2.20 -0.78
C ALA A 58 -17.07 -0.83 -1.43
N GLN A 59 -16.10 -0.69 -2.34
CA GLN A 59 -15.88 0.55 -3.08
C GLN A 59 -17.04 0.89 -4.02
N LEU A 60 -17.58 -0.10 -4.71
CA LEU A 60 -18.74 0.07 -5.56
C LEU A 60 -19.97 0.50 -4.75
N ALA A 61 -20.19 -0.13 -3.59
CA ALA A 61 -21.28 0.23 -2.69
C ALA A 61 -21.22 1.69 -2.22
N GLN A 62 -20.02 2.21 -1.93
CA GLN A 62 -19.82 3.63 -1.59
C GLN A 62 -20.22 4.58 -2.74
N GLN A 63 -20.15 4.12 -3.97
CA GLN A 63 -20.55 4.86 -5.17
C GLN A 63 -22.01 4.61 -5.58
N GLY A 64 -22.77 3.86 -4.77
CA GLY A 64 -24.15 3.48 -5.07
C GLY A 64 -24.28 2.42 -6.17
N LEU A 65 -23.21 1.71 -6.47
CA LEU A 65 -23.17 0.63 -7.44
C LEU A 65 -23.09 -0.72 -6.73
N ASN A 66 -23.50 -1.78 -7.43
CA ASN A 66 -23.29 -3.15 -6.98
C ASN A 66 -22.44 -3.94 -8.00
N MET A 67 -21.97 -5.10 -7.60
CA MET A 67 -21.11 -5.95 -8.43
C MET A 67 -21.80 -6.36 -9.74
N GLU A 68 -23.10 -6.63 -9.72
CA GLU A 68 -23.86 -7.02 -10.92
C GLU A 68 -23.90 -5.89 -11.96
N MET A 69 -24.21 -4.66 -11.52
CA MET A 69 -24.21 -3.47 -12.38
C MET A 69 -22.81 -3.21 -12.95
N TYR A 70 -21.77 -3.34 -12.13
CA TYR A 70 -20.40 -3.19 -12.56
C TYR A 70 -20.00 -4.22 -13.62
N CYS A 71 -20.28 -5.50 -13.37
CA CYS A 71 -19.99 -6.58 -14.32
C CYS A 71 -20.76 -6.40 -15.64
N ALA A 72 -22.02 -5.99 -15.58
CA ALA A 72 -22.81 -5.71 -16.77
C ALA A 72 -22.25 -4.55 -17.60
N PHE A 73 -21.82 -3.47 -16.94
CA PHE A 73 -21.21 -2.32 -17.60
C PHE A 73 -19.85 -2.65 -18.23
N MET A 74 -19.00 -3.37 -17.49
CA MET A 74 -17.68 -3.77 -17.95
C MET A 74 -17.69 -4.98 -18.91
N LYS A 75 -18.85 -5.61 -19.09
CA LYS A 75 -19.03 -6.84 -19.89
C LYS A 75 -18.10 -7.98 -19.42
N THR A 76 -18.00 -8.15 -18.13
CA THR A 76 -17.18 -9.16 -17.45
C THR A 76 -18.04 -9.97 -16.48
N THR A 77 -17.45 -10.96 -15.85
CA THR A 77 -18.07 -11.75 -14.78
C THR A 77 -17.25 -11.64 -13.49
N VAL A 78 -17.87 -11.96 -12.36
CA VAL A 78 -17.13 -12.03 -11.07
C VAL A 78 -16.00 -13.06 -11.15
N GLU A 79 -16.22 -14.16 -11.88
CA GLU A 79 -15.21 -15.20 -12.09
C GLU A 79 -14.01 -14.69 -12.89
N ASP A 80 -14.25 -13.87 -13.92
CA ASP A 80 -13.16 -13.26 -14.70
C ASP A 80 -12.41 -12.22 -13.85
N LEU A 81 -13.13 -11.39 -13.08
CA LEU A 81 -12.50 -10.45 -12.12
C LEU A 81 -11.64 -11.19 -11.10
N ARG A 82 -12.08 -12.33 -10.60
CA ARG A 82 -11.26 -13.17 -9.73
C ARG A 82 -9.99 -13.66 -10.43
N LYS A 83 -10.11 -14.18 -11.65
CA LYS A 83 -8.95 -14.64 -12.44
C LYS A 83 -7.94 -13.52 -12.66
N ASP A 84 -8.43 -12.32 -12.98
CA ASP A 84 -7.57 -11.15 -13.20
C ASP A 84 -6.92 -10.65 -11.90
N ALA A 85 -7.52 -10.94 -10.75
CA ALA A 85 -6.96 -10.57 -9.44
C ALA A 85 -5.80 -11.48 -8.97
N TYR A 86 -5.72 -12.74 -9.43
CA TYR A 86 -4.69 -13.69 -8.98
C TYR A 86 -3.24 -13.18 -9.12
N PRO A 87 -2.81 -12.62 -10.26
CA PRO A 87 -1.43 -12.14 -10.39
C PRO A 87 -1.10 -11.01 -9.43
N ALA A 88 -2.05 -10.11 -9.18
CA ALA A 88 -1.90 -9.00 -8.26
C ALA A 88 -1.87 -9.47 -6.80
N ALA A 89 -2.73 -10.43 -6.45
CA ALA A 89 -2.76 -11.05 -5.13
C ALA A 89 -1.45 -11.81 -4.82
N GLU A 90 -0.97 -12.59 -5.79
CA GLU A 90 0.30 -13.30 -5.66
C GLU A 90 1.48 -12.33 -5.47
N ALA A 91 1.54 -11.27 -6.27
CA ALA A 91 2.58 -10.25 -6.15
C ALA A 91 2.53 -9.55 -4.78
N ALA A 92 1.33 -9.25 -4.27
CA ALA A 92 1.15 -8.66 -2.95
C ALA A 92 1.66 -9.59 -1.83
N LEU A 93 1.31 -10.87 -1.88
CA LEU A 93 1.78 -11.86 -0.89
C LEU A 93 3.30 -12.02 -0.93
N ARG A 94 3.92 -12.05 -2.12
CA ARG A 94 5.38 -12.07 -2.27
C ARG A 94 6.03 -10.82 -1.70
N ASN A 95 5.43 -9.65 -1.93
CA ASN A 95 5.92 -8.39 -1.39
C ASN A 95 5.85 -8.39 0.14
N PHE A 96 4.76 -8.89 0.74
CA PHE A 96 4.65 -9.02 2.20
C PHE A 96 5.69 -9.99 2.76
N ALA A 97 5.88 -11.15 2.13
CA ALA A 97 6.90 -12.11 2.53
C ALA A 97 8.32 -11.52 2.46
N ALA A 98 8.60 -10.70 1.45
CA ALA A 98 9.88 -10.01 1.33
C ALA A 98 10.08 -8.97 2.44
N ILE A 99 9.05 -8.19 2.77
CA ILE A 99 9.08 -7.24 3.89
C ILE A 99 9.36 -7.98 5.20
N ASP A 100 8.59 -9.03 5.49
CA ASP A 100 8.75 -9.80 6.72
C ASP A 100 10.16 -10.43 6.82
N LYS A 101 10.68 -10.94 5.71
CA LYS A 101 12.03 -11.50 5.67
C LYS A 101 13.12 -10.46 5.91
N ILE A 102 13.00 -9.27 5.32
CA ILE A 102 13.94 -8.16 5.54
C ILE A 102 13.86 -7.68 6.98
N VAL A 103 12.66 -7.59 7.56
CA VAL A 103 12.48 -7.23 8.97
C VAL A 103 13.19 -8.21 9.88
N GLU A 104 13.09 -9.51 9.60
CA GLU A 104 13.74 -10.58 10.37
C GLU A 104 15.28 -10.52 10.25
N GLU A 105 15.81 -10.47 9.03
CA GLU A 105 17.25 -10.48 8.76
C GLU A 105 17.95 -9.21 9.30
N GLU A 106 17.34 -8.05 9.07
CA GLU A 106 17.88 -6.77 9.52
C GLU A 106 17.51 -6.44 10.97
N LYS A 107 16.71 -7.30 11.63
CA LYS A 107 16.24 -7.14 13.01
C LYS A 107 15.61 -5.77 13.25
N LEU A 108 14.78 -5.34 12.29
CA LEU A 108 14.15 -4.04 12.36
C LEU A 108 13.10 -4.01 13.47
N VAL A 109 13.18 -2.99 14.31
CA VAL A 109 12.23 -2.74 15.40
C VAL A 109 11.75 -1.30 15.29
N PRO A 110 10.45 -1.04 15.40
CA PRO A 110 9.94 0.32 15.50
C PRO A 110 10.43 0.98 16.79
N THR A 111 10.87 2.22 16.70
CA THR A 111 11.14 3.05 17.86
C THR A 111 9.90 3.82 18.28
N GLN A 112 9.87 4.36 19.48
CA GLN A 112 8.76 5.22 19.90
C GLN A 112 8.62 6.48 19.02
N GLU A 113 9.73 6.98 18.49
CA GLU A 113 9.71 8.09 17.55
C GLU A 113 9.06 7.72 16.22
N ASP A 114 9.39 6.55 15.66
CA ASP A 114 8.78 6.03 14.44
C ASP A 114 7.26 5.89 14.59
N ILE A 115 6.81 5.32 15.71
CA ILE A 115 5.39 5.16 16.04
C ILE A 115 4.71 6.53 16.19
N GLY A 116 5.36 7.46 16.89
CA GLY A 116 4.83 8.82 17.05
C GLY A 116 4.66 9.55 15.71
N GLN A 117 5.62 9.41 14.80
CA GLN A 117 5.55 9.98 13.44
C GLN A 117 4.42 9.34 12.63
N ALA A 118 4.28 8.01 12.68
CA ALA A 118 3.20 7.30 11.99
C ALA A 118 1.82 7.74 12.49
N LEU A 119 1.64 7.84 13.81
CA LEU A 119 0.39 8.33 14.41
C LEU A 119 0.09 9.78 14.00
N ALA A 120 1.09 10.65 13.93
CA ALA A 120 0.92 12.03 13.47
C ALA A 120 0.48 12.10 12.00
N VAL A 121 1.02 11.23 11.14
CA VAL A 121 0.61 11.13 9.73
C VAL A 121 -0.84 10.65 9.63
N ILE A 122 -1.21 9.59 10.35
CA ILE A 122 -2.58 9.05 10.38
C ILE A 122 -3.58 10.09 10.87
N ALA A 123 -3.26 10.78 11.96
CA ALA A 123 -4.10 11.85 12.51
C ALA A 123 -4.34 12.95 11.48
N ARG A 124 -3.27 13.41 10.81
CA ARG A 124 -3.36 14.46 9.77
C ARG A 124 -4.20 14.01 8.57
N GLN A 125 -4.02 12.78 8.09
CA GLN A 125 -4.78 12.24 6.96
C GLN A 125 -6.27 12.13 7.26
N ASN A 126 -6.62 11.79 8.50
CA ASN A 126 -8.01 11.65 8.95
C ASN A 126 -8.57 12.96 9.53
N LYS A 127 -7.82 14.07 9.51
CA LYS A 127 -8.20 15.35 10.10
C LYS A 127 -8.57 15.25 11.60
N LEU A 128 -7.88 14.38 12.31
CA LEU A 128 -8.01 14.14 13.75
C LEU A 128 -6.82 14.73 14.50
N THR A 129 -7.00 14.99 15.78
CA THR A 129 -5.88 15.23 16.70
C THR A 129 -5.33 13.89 17.19
N ILE A 130 -4.08 13.88 17.68
CA ILE A 130 -3.48 12.66 18.29
C ILE A 130 -4.31 12.20 19.51
N GLU A 131 -4.94 13.13 20.23
CA GLU A 131 -5.81 12.82 21.37
C GLU A 131 -7.08 12.10 20.93
N GLN A 132 -7.70 12.55 19.86
CA GLN A 132 -8.87 11.89 19.27
C GLN A 132 -8.53 10.51 18.70
N LEU A 133 -7.29 10.32 18.23
CA LEU A 133 -6.84 9.02 17.72
C LEU A 133 -6.76 7.96 18.83
N LYS A 134 -6.57 8.37 20.10
CA LYS A 134 -6.54 7.44 21.25
C LYS A 134 -7.88 6.73 21.47
N ASP A 135 -9.00 7.35 21.08
CA ASP A 135 -10.32 6.74 21.19
C ASP A 135 -10.53 5.55 20.24
N TYR A 136 -9.68 5.47 19.21
CA TYR A 136 -9.65 4.39 18.23
C TYR A 136 -8.49 3.40 18.45
N TYR A 137 -7.72 3.58 19.54
CA TYR A 137 -6.53 2.79 19.82
C TYR A 137 -6.90 1.45 20.46
N ASP A 138 -7.00 0.43 19.63
CA ASP A 138 -7.17 -0.96 20.03
C ASP A 138 -5.95 -1.80 19.61
N GLU A 139 -5.96 -3.07 19.94
CA GLU A 139 -4.87 -4.00 19.63
C GLU A 139 -4.67 -4.19 18.12
N GLU A 140 -5.74 -4.12 17.32
CA GLU A 140 -5.66 -4.24 15.86
C GLU A 140 -5.04 -2.99 15.24
N PHE A 141 -5.45 -1.82 15.72
CA PHE A 141 -4.87 -0.55 15.29
C PHE A 141 -3.37 -0.47 15.64
N GLU A 142 -2.98 -0.89 16.84
CA GLU A 142 -1.57 -0.94 17.24
C GLU A 142 -0.75 -1.83 16.32
N LYS A 143 -1.22 -3.03 16.03
CA LYS A 143 -0.59 -3.96 15.07
C LYS A 143 -0.47 -3.36 13.67
N ALA A 144 -1.50 -2.66 13.22
CA ALA A 144 -1.50 -2.01 11.90
C ALA A 144 -0.47 -0.88 11.83
N VAL A 145 -0.39 -0.04 12.87
CA VAL A 145 0.63 1.02 12.99
C VAL A 145 2.03 0.41 13.01
N TYR A 146 2.24 -0.62 13.81
CA TYR A 146 3.52 -1.31 13.92
C TYR A 146 3.97 -1.87 12.56
N LYS A 147 3.07 -2.55 11.85
CA LYS A 147 3.31 -3.09 10.51
C LYS A 147 3.61 -1.98 9.49
N SER A 148 2.88 -0.88 9.54
CA SER A 148 3.10 0.27 8.67
C SER A 148 4.48 0.90 8.88
N VAL A 149 4.91 1.05 10.13
CA VAL A 149 6.25 1.56 10.48
C VAL A 149 7.33 0.62 9.97
N LEU A 150 7.20 -0.68 10.19
CA LEU A 150 8.16 -1.67 9.69
C LEU A 150 8.26 -1.64 8.16
N THR A 151 7.13 -1.60 7.48
CA THR A 151 7.09 -1.45 6.01
C THR A 151 7.84 -0.20 5.55
N SER A 152 7.61 0.94 6.19
CA SER A 152 8.29 2.20 5.87
C SER A 152 9.81 2.11 6.10
N LYS A 153 10.24 1.42 7.16
CA LYS A 153 11.67 1.18 7.42
C LYS A 153 12.31 0.29 6.36
N VAL A 154 11.64 -0.79 5.97
CA VAL A 154 12.09 -1.68 4.89
C VAL A 154 12.18 -0.91 3.57
N MET A 155 11.16 -0.13 3.24
CA MET A 155 11.16 0.65 2.00
C MET A 155 12.31 1.65 1.96
N ARG A 156 12.59 2.33 3.07
CA ARG A 156 13.75 3.24 3.17
C ARG A 156 15.07 2.47 3.00
N LEU A 157 15.22 1.32 3.65
CA LEU A 157 16.42 0.49 3.53
C LEU A 157 16.64 0.01 2.09
N ILE A 158 15.60 -0.47 1.42
CA ILE A 158 15.66 -0.88 0.01
C ILE A 158 16.01 0.32 -0.87
N ARG A 159 15.42 1.49 -0.62
CA ARG A 159 15.67 2.72 -1.37
C ARG A 159 17.11 3.20 -1.24
N ASP A 160 17.65 3.15 -0.02
CA ASP A 160 19.03 3.58 0.27
C ASP A 160 20.07 2.60 -0.33
N ALA A 161 19.73 1.32 -0.45
CA ALA A 161 20.58 0.31 -1.07
C ALA A 161 20.46 0.25 -2.60
N ALA A 162 19.44 0.89 -3.19
CA ALA A 162 19.17 0.83 -4.62
C ALA A 162 20.00 1.83 -5.42
N ASP A 163 20.56 1.36 -6.53
CA ASP A 163 21.18 2.23 -7.54
C ASP A 163 20.10 2.67 -8.55
N VAL A 164 19.65 3.91 -8.41
CA VAL A 164 18.52 4.45 -9.18
C VAL A 164 19.01 5.34 -10.30
N THR A 165 18.73 4.96 -11.54
CA THR A 165 18.98 5.79 -12.72
C THR A 165 17.67 6.40 -13.21
N VAL A 166 17.62 7.72 -13.23
CA VAL A 166 16.50 8.45 -13.83
C VAL A 166 16.69 8.49 -15.34
N VAL A 167 15.74 7.98 -16.09
CA VAL A 167 15.70 8.03 -17.56
C VAL A 167 14.71 9.12 -17.93
N GLU A 168 15.16 10.14 -18.67
CA GLU A 168 14.32 11.23 -19.20
C GLU A 168 13.43 10.75 -20.36
#